data_ab90c3c48176943dbfe056526acdaaf7
#
_entry.id   ab90c3c48176943dbfe056526acdaaf7
#
_cell.length_a   1.000
_cell.length_b   1.000
_cell.length_c   1.000
_cell.angle_alpha   90.00
_cell.angle_beta   90.00
_cell.angle_gamma   90.00
#
_symmetry.space_group_name_H-M   'P 1'
#
loop_
_entity.id
_entity.type
_entity.pdbx_description
1 polymer ?
#
loop_
_entity_poly.entity_id
_entity_poly.type
_entity_poly.pdbx_seq_one_letter_code
_entity_poly.pdbx_strand_id
1 'polypeptide(L)'
;MSFTKEKKEKIKRYILEKVDNSQNDIAKRTAEAFGISLNTVYRYIRELEAKKIIKKRDSNNKKYELIKETHTYVYDRRETPDLQEDVIYDLCIKEYIEKLPLNVQKIWQYSFMEMMNNAIDHSESDIILIRVIQDYMNTMILIADQGVGIFRKIRDYYNFPTLDDAVGELFKGKLTTDTQKHSGEGIFFTSRVLDTFAAFSDGKIFTHDKYNEILQDADEVESLSKQKDSRGTIILMSLSNYSKKILREVFDMFSDVDGGFTKTHVPIKNIFDTYPVSRSQAKR
;
A
#
# COMPACT_ATOMS: atom_id res chain seq x y z
N MET A 1 -18.00 22.09 30.48
CA MET A 1 -18.57 20.76 30.19
C MET A 1 -17.47 19.82 29.73
N SER A 2 -17.38 18.64 30.34
CA SER A 2 -16.46 17.60 29.86
C SER A 2 -17.16 16.78 28.77
N PHE A 3 -16.57 16.67 27.59
CA PHE A 3 -17.10 15.80 26.53
C PHE A 3 -16.99 14.33 26.93
N THR A 4 -17.90 13.51 26.39
CA THR A 4 -17.83 12.05 26.51
C THR A 4 -16.52 11.53 25.91
N LYS A 5 -16.06 10.35 26.33
CA LYS A 5 -14.84 9.70 25.81
C LYS A 5 -14.94 9.53 24.28
N GLU A 6 -16.09 9.09 23.80
CA GLU A 6 -16.35 8.90 22.36
C GLU A 6 -16.20 10.21 21.55
N LYS A 7 -16.80 11.32 22.05
CA LYS A 7 -16.69 12.62 21.37
C LYS A 7 -15.23 13.12 21.36
N LYS A 8 -14.47 12.90 22.43
CA LYS A 8 -13.04 13.26 22.49
C LYS A 8 -12.24 12.49 21.45
N GLU A 9 -12.46 11.20 21.32
CA GLU A 9 -11.76 10.36 20.31
C GLU A 9 -12.14 10.76 18.89
N LYS A 10 -13.42 11.06 18.60
CA LYS A 10 -13.84 11.59 17.29
C LYS A 10 -13.14 12.90 16.94
N ILE A 11 -13.00 13.83 17.91
CA ILE A 11 -12.30 15.10 17.68
C ILE A 11 -10.82 14.86 17.40
N LYS A 12 -10.14 14.04 18.21
CA LYS A 12 -8.73 13.71 18.02
C LYS A 12 -8.48 13.05 16.68
N ARG A 13 -9.33 12.10 16.30
CA ARG A 13 -9.26 11.44 15.01
C ARG A 13 -9.40 12.45 13.86
N TYR A 14 -10.37 13.35 13.93
CA TYR A 14 -10.50 14.41 12.91
C TYR A 14 -9.24 15.28 12.81
N ILE A 15 -8.63 15.64 13.94
CA ILE A 15 -7.34 16.36 13.95
C ILE A 15 -6.28 15.57 13.20
N LEU A 16 -6.15 14.26 13.48
CA LEU A 16 -5.15 13.38 12.87
C LEU A 16 -5.39 13.21 11.36
N GLU A 17 -6.64 13.07 10.93
CA GLU A 17 -7.01 13.05 9.50
C GLU A 17 -6.61 14.36 8.78
N LYS A 18 -6.69 15.52 9.46
CA LYS A 18 -6.24 16.80 8.89
C LYS A 18 -4.74 16.94 8.87
N VAL A 19 -4.03 16.37 9.85
CA VAL A 19 -2.56 16.28 9.89
C VAL A 19 -2.07 15.40 8.76
N ASP A 20 -2.64 14.21 8.60
CA ASP A 20 -2.31 13.23 7.57
C ASP A 20 -2.43 13.83 6.16
N ASN A 21 -3.55 14.51 5.90
CA ASN A 21 -3.80 15.21 4.64
C ASN A 21 -3.03 16.55 4.50
N SER A 22 -2.05 16.83 5.34
CA SER A 22 -1.22 18.05 5.31
C SER A 22 -2.01 19.37 5.22
N GLN A 23 -3.22 19.43 5.80
CA GLN A 23 -4.09 20.60 5.72
C GLN A 23 -3.61 21.75 6.59
N ASN A 24 -3.88 22.98 6.12
CA ASN A 24 -3.67 24.19 6.89
C ASN A 24 -4.84 24.46 7.85
N ASP A 25 -4.60 25.30 8.87
CA ASP A 25 -5.63 25.78 9.80
C ASP A 25 -6.40 24.67 10.55
N ILE A 26 -5.71 23.56 10.86
CA ILE A 26 -6.28 22.38 11.53
C ILE A 26 -7.11 22.77 12.75
N ALA A 27 -6.59 23.68 13.59
CA ALA A 27 -7.29 24.09 14.82
C ALA A 27 -8.61 24.81 14.51
N LYS A 28 -8.61 25.73 13.55
CA LYS A 28 -9.81 26.49 13.15
C LYS A 28 -10.87 25.55 12.54
N ARG A 29 -10.47 24.73 11.58
CA ARG A 29 -11.37 23.73 10.93
C ARG A 29 -11.97 22.76 11.94
N THR A 30 -11.18 22.29 12.92
CA THR A 30 -11.68 21.40 13.97
C THR A 30 -12.65 22.11 14.90
N ALA A 31 -12.36 23.36 15.29
CA ALA A 31 -13.23 24.17 16.14
C ALA A 31 -14.60 24.37 15.46
N GLU A 32 -14.62 24.71 14.18
CA GLU A 32 -15.81 24.91 13.38
C GLU A 32 -16.61 23.60 13.22
N ALA A 33 -15.94 22.49 12.85
CA ALA A 33 -16.58 21.19 12.61
C ALA A 33 -17.28 20.61 13.85
N PHE A 34 -16.77 20.87 15.05
CA PHE A 34 -17.29 20.33 16.29
C PHE A 34 -18.00 21.34 17.19
N GLY A 35 -18.06 22.63 16.80
CA GLY A 35 -18.66 23.70 17.61
C GLY A 35 -17.92 23.89 18.96
N ILE A 36 -16.59 23.86 18.98
CA ILE A 36 -15.77 23.93 20.17
C ILE A 36 -14.77 25.10 20.09
N SER A 37 -14.28 25.56 21.26
CA SER A 37 -13.31 26.62 21.28
C SER A 37 -11.93 26.20 20.76
N LEU A 38 -11.19 27.13 20.16
CA LEU A 38 -9.80 26.93 19.74
C LEU A 38 -8.92 26.42 20.90
N ASN A 39 -9.13 26.94 22.12
CA ASN A 39 -8.41 26.48 23.30
C ASN A 39 -8.60 25.00 23.58
N THR A 40 -9.80 24.48 23.34
CA THR A 40 -10.10 23.04 23.48
C THR A 40 -9.36 22.23 22.44
N VAL A 41 -9.33 22.71 21.19
CA VAL A 41 -8.58 22.03 20.11
C VAL A 41 -7.09 22.01 20.41
N TYR A 42 -6.50 23.15 20.79
CA TYR A 42 -5.08 23.21 21.15
C TYR A 42 -4.72 22.32 22.35
N ARG A 43 -5.65 22.10 23.28
CA ARG A 43 -5.44 21.12 24.35
C ARG A 43 -5.32 19.71 23.78
N TYR A 44 -6.20 19.31 22.84
CA TYR A 44 -6.12 17.98 22.20
C TYR A 44 -4.86 17.83 21.35
N ILE A 45 -4.45 18.87 20.62
CA ILE A 45 -3.20 18.84 19.87
C ILE A 45 -2.01 18.62 20.83
N ARG A 46 -1.93 19.33 21.96
CA ARG A 46 -0.88 19.12 22.97
C ARG A 46 -0.92 17.72 23.58
N GLU A 47 -2.11 17.14 23.79
CA GLU A 47 -2.24 15.76 24.25
C GLU A 47 -1.69 14.75 23.21
N LEU A 48 -1.90 15.00 21.91
CA LEU A 48 -1.36 14.17 20.83
C LEU A 48 0.16 14.31 20.69
N GLU A 49 0.69 15.54 20.84
CA GLU A 49 2.15 15.80 20.90
C GLU A 49 2.79 15.10 22.11
N ALA A 50 2.20 15.23 23.30
CA ALA A 50 2.70 14.58 24.51
C ALA A 50 2.71 13.06 24.42
N LYS A 51 1.78 12.48 23.66
CA LYS A 51 1.73 11.03 23.34
C LYS A 51 2.67 10.62 22.21
N LYS A 52 3.43 11.53 21.64
CA LYS A 52 4.30 11.30 20.48
C LYS A 52 3.55 10.72 19.25
N ILE A 53 2.31 11.14 19.06
CA ILE A 53 1.51 10.74 17.90
C ILE A 53 1.77 11.72 16.74
N ILE A 54 1.91 13.00 17.06
CA ILE A 54 2.26 14.06 16.12
C ILE A 54 3.44 14.87 16.62
N LYS A 55 4.14 15.51 15.70
CA LYS A 55 5.17 16.54 16.00
C LYS A 55 4.98 17.75 15.09
N LYS A 56 5.57 18.88 15.47
CA LYS A 56 5.62 20.06 14.61
C LYS A 56 6.60 19.83 13.48
N ARG A 57 6.18 20.18 12.27
CA ARG A 57 7.02 20.20 11.09
C ARG A 57 7.68 21.58 11.06
N ASP A 58 8.93 21.73 11.29
CA ASP A 58 9.71 22.97 11.39
C ASP A 58 9.08 24.20 12.08
N SER A 59 9.90 25.00 12.71
CA SER A 59 9.53 26.08 13.63
C SER A 59 8.73 27.24 13.00
N ASN A 60 8.76 27.42 11.68
CA ASN A 60 8.15 28.56 10.99
C ASN A 60 6.76 28.31 10.37
N ASN A 61 6.36 27.06 10.17
CA ASN A 61 5.04 26.71 9.70
C ASN A 61 4.30 25.95 10.80
N LYS A 62 3.16 26.44 11.26
CA LYS A 62 2.26 25.80 12.24
C LYS A 62 1.67 24.46 11.75
N LYS A 63 2.47 23.71 11.01
CA LYS A 63 2.09 22.41 10.45
C LYS A 63 2.54 21.29 11.37
N TYR A 64 1.71 20.30 11.51
CA TYR A 64 1.99 19.07 12.22
C TYR A 64 2.20 17.94 11.23
N GLU A 65 2.94 16.92 11.65
CA GLU A 65 3.08 15.66 10.91
C GLU A 65 2.91 14.49 11.88
N LEU A 66 2.44 13.36 11.37
CA LEU A 66 2.38 12.12 12.12
C LEU A 66 3.80 11.60 12.39
N ILE A 67 4.01 11.06 13.58
CA ILE A 67 5.28 10.41 13.90
C ILE A 67 5.22 9.00 13.35
N LYS A 68 6.13 8.68 12.44
CA LYS A 68 6.28 7.36 11.81
C LYS A 68 7.33 6.54 12.56
N GLU A 69 7.06 5.27 12.76
CA GLU A 69 8.02 4.27 13.21
C GLU A 69 8.38 3.38 12.01
N THR A 70 9.67 3.08 11.85
CA THR A 70 10.16 2.31 10.70
C THR A 70 10.98 1.13 11.18
N HIS A 71 10.64 -0.05 10.70
CA HIS A 71 11.34 -1.30 10.98
C HIS A 71 11.73 -1.96 9.66
N THR A 72 12.95 -2.49 9.61
CA THR A 72 13.48 -3.12 8.39
C THR A 72 14.01 -4.50 8.73
N TYR A 73 13.59 -5.49 7.94
CA TYR A 73 14.00 -6.89 8.03
C TYR A 73 14.66 -7.29 6.71
N VAL A 74 15.71 -8.07 6.78
CA VAL A 74 16.43 -8.58 5.60
C VAL A 74 16.56 -10.09 5.74
N TYR A 75 16.15 -10.81 4.73
CA TYR A 75 16.25 -12.26 4.64
C TYR A 75 17.23 -12.64 3.53
N ASP A 76 18.25 -13.44 3.91
CA ASP A 76 19.15 -14.09 2.95
C ASP A 76 18.70 -15.55 2.78
N ARG A 77 18.20 -15.88 1.61
CA ARG A 77 17.68 -17.23 1.30
C ARG A 77 18.78 -18.31 1.27
N ARG A 78 20.03 -17.90 1.15
CA ARG A 78 21.17 -18.83 1.24
C ARG A 78 21.37 -19.32 2.68
N GLU A 79 21.00 -18.48 3.67
CA GLU A 79 21.05 -18.82 5.09
C GLU A 79 19.75 -19.47 5.57
N THR A 80 18.62 -19.13 4.92
CA THR A 80 17.28 -19.65 5.25
C THR A 80 16.60 -20.12 3.95
N PRO A 81 16.96 -21.32 3.44
CA PRO A 81 16.46 -21.81 2.14
C PRO A 81 14.96 -22.13 2.15
N ASP A 82 14.39 -22.56 3.29
CA ASP A 82 12.99 -22.93 3.44
C ASP A 82 12.15 -21.75 3.99
N LEU A 83 12.33 -20.56 3.40
CA LEU A 83 11.60 -19.37 3.80
C LEU A 83 10.11 -19.52 3.47
N GLN A 84 9.23 -19.31 4.46
CA GLN A 84 7.78 -19.41 4.31
C GLN A 84 7.13 -18.07 4.69
N GLU A 85 6.13 -17.66 3.91
CA GLU A 85 5.49 -16.35 4.04
C GLU A 85 4.72 -16.19 5.35
N ASP A 86 4.09 -17.27 5.85
CA ASP A 86 3.35 -17.28 7.12
C ASP A 86 4.27 -17.13 8.32
N VAL A 87 5.44 -17.77 8.29
CA VAL A 87 6.47 -17.63 9.32
C VAL A 87 7.00 -16.19 9.35
N ILE A 88 7.26 -15.60 8.18
CA ILE A 88 7.71 -14.20 8.08
C ILE A 88 6.62 -13.25 8.56
N TYR A 89 5.36 -13.51 8.20
CA TYR A 89 4.24 -12.70 8.68
C TYR A 89 4.17 -12.70 10.21
N ASP A 90 4.24 -13.86 10.82
CA ASP A 90 4.18 -13.99 12.29
C ASP A 90 5.37 -13.31 12.98
N LEU A 91 6.57 -13.35 12.40
CA LEU A 91 7.79 -12.77 12.98
C LEU A 91 7.91 -11.25 12.77
N CYS A 92 7.45 -10.70 11.63
CA CYS A 92 7.79 -9.34 11.23
C CYS A 92 6.59 -8.41 11.08
N ILE A 93 5.37 -8.95 10.93
CA ILE A 93 4.20 -8.14 10.56
C ILE A 93 3.13 -8.15 11.65
N LYS A 94 2.88 -9.30 12.22
CA LYS A 94 1.76 -9.54 13.15
C LYS A 94 1.73 -8.57 14.33
N GLU A 95 2.88 -8.26 14.93
CA GLU A 95 2.96 -7.36 16.08
C GLU A 95 2.43 -5.94 15.80
N TYR A 96 2.57 -5.46 14.55
CA TYR A 96 2.08 -4.14 14.13
C TYR A 96 0.59 -4.15 13.80
N ILE A 97 0.06 -5.33 13.41
CA ILE A 97 -1.27 -5.46 12.83
C ILE A 97 -2.29 -5.99 13.86
N GLU A 98 -1.89 -6.83 14.80
CA GLU A 98 -2.80 -7.54 15.71
C GLU A 98 -3.70 -6.65 16.58
N LYS A 99 -3.33 -5.37 16.78
CA LYS A 99 -4.12 -4.39 17.54
C LYS A 99 -5.10 -3.58 16.68
N LEU A 100 -5.03 -3.74 15.36
CA LEU A 100 -5.90 -3.06 14.41
C LEU A 100 -7.27 -3.75 14.31
N PRO A 101 -8.28 -3.13 13.70
CA PRO A 101 -9.58 -3.76 13.46
C PRO A 101 -9.44 -5.06 12.67
N LEU A 102 -10.27 -6.06 12.97
CA LEU A 102 -10.16 -7.41 12.39
C LEU A 102 -10.22 -7.43 10.85
N ASN A 103 -11.02 -6.55 10.23
CA ASN A 103 -11.05 -6.42 8.78
C ASN A 103 -9.70 -5.94 8.21
N VAL A 104 -9.04 -4.99 8.89
CA VAL A 104 -7.70 -4.49 8.52
C VAL A 104 -6.65 -5.59 8.69
N GLN A 105 -6.72 -6.35 9.79
CA GLN A 105 -5.84 -7.51 10.01
C GLN A 105 -5.93 -8.52 8.87
N LYS A 106 -7.16 -8.89 8.47
CA LYS A 106 -7.40 -9.86 7.37
C LYS A 106 -6.89 -9.34 6.03
N ILE A 107 -7.06 -8.05 5.74
CA ILE A 107 -6.53 -7.43 4.51
C ILE A 107 -5.01 -7.51 4.51
N TRP A 108 -4.35 -7.14 5.61
CA TRP A 108 -2.90 -7.19 5.70
C TRP A 108 -2.34 -8.60 5.61
N GLN A 109 -2.96 -9.56 6.31
CA GLN A 109 -2.54 -10.96 6.26
C GLN A 109 -2.58 -11.48 4.82
N TYR A 110 -3.71 -11.29 4.13
CA TYR A 110 -3.86 -11.69 2.72
C TYR A 110 -2.82 -10.99 1.83
N SER A 111 -2.79 -9.66 1.86
CA SER A 111 -1.94 -8.86 0.95
C SER A 111 -0.45 -9.15 1.15
N PHE A 112 -0.01 -9.27 2.41
CA PHE A 112 1.37 -9.58 2.71
C PHE A 112 1.76 -10.98 2.23
N MET A 113 0.95 -12.00 2.53
CA MET A 113 1.22 -13.37 2.12
C MET A 113 1.31 -13.50 0.61
N GLU A 114 0.37 -12.91 -0.14
CA GLU A 114 0.41 -12.93 -1.62
C GLU A 114 1.68 -12.27 -2.17
N MET A 115 2.05 -11.09 -1.67
CA MET A 115 3.23 -10.38 -2.18
C MET A 115 4.54 -11.03 -1.71
N MET A 116 4.57 -11.61 -0.52
CA MET A 116 5.74 -12.33 -0.03
C MET A 116 5.95 -13.64 -0.78
N ASN A 117 4.88 -14.39 -1.08
CA ASN A 117 4.93 -15.56 -1.96
C ASN A 117 5.49 -15.21 -3.34
N ASN A 118 5.04 -14.09 -3.92
CA ASN A 118 5.59 -13.64 -5.20
C ASN A 118 7.11 -13.36 -5.12
N ALA A 119 7.57 -12.78 -4.02
CA ALA A 119 9.00 -12.54 -3.81
C ALA A 119 9.79 -13.84 -3.60
N ILE A 120 9.23 -14.81 -2.87
CA ILE A 120 9.88 -16.11 -2.61
C ILE A 120 9.92 -16.96 -3.89
N ASP A 121 8.78 -17.14 -4.57
CA ASP A 121 8.63 -18.14 -5.63
C ASP A 121 9.06 -17.60 -7.01
N HIS A 122 9.00 -16.28 -7.21
CA HIS A 122 9.14 -15.71 -8.55
C HIS A 122 10.32 -14.76 -8.73
N SER A 123 10.91 -14.20 -7.66
CA SER A 123 11.98 -13.20 -7.82
C SER A 123 13.30 -13.80 -8.28
N GLU A 124 13.61 -15.04 -7.90
CA GLU A 124 14.95 -15.65 -8.06
C GLU A 124 16.02 -14.85 -7.32
N SER A 125 15.64 -14.11 -6.29
CA SER A 125 16.53 -13.29 -5.47
C SER A 125 17.04 -14.07 -4.26
N ASP A 126 18.31 -13.90 -3.94
CA ASP A 126 18.87 -14.38 -2.67
C ASP A 126 18.45 -13.49 -1.49
N ILE A 127 18.18 -12.21 -1.75
CA ILE A 127 17.89 -11.22 -0.71
C ILE A 127 16.48 -10.70 -0.88
N ILE A 128 15.69 -10.73 0.21
CA ILE A 128 14.38 -10.09 0.30
C ILE A 128 14.44 -9.11 1.48
N LEU A 129 14.07 -7.86 1.22
CA LEU A 129 13.96 -6.80 2.22
C LEU A 129 12.50 -6.50 2.48
N ILE A 130 12.13 -6.42 3.76
CA ILE A 130 10.80 -5.99 4.19
C ILE A 130 10.98 -4.74 5.04
N ARG A 131 10.19 -3.68 4.74
CA ARG A 131 10.16 -2.47 5.55
C ARG A 131 8.74 -2.19 5.97
N VAL A 132 8.51 -2.08 7.28
CA VAL A 132 7.23 -1.68 7.87
C VAL A 132 7.36 -0.25 8.34
N ILE A 133 6.47 0.61 7.88
CA ILE A 133 6.39 2.02 8.28
C ILE A 133 4.98 2.22 8.82
N GLN A 134 4.88 2.55 10.09
CA GLN A 134 3.58 2.73 10.74
C GLN A 134 3.51 4.05 11.48
N ASP A 135 2.39 4.72 11.34
CA ASP A 135 1.97 5.82 12.21
C ASP A 135 0.59 5.53 12.80
N TYR A 136 0.02 6.50 13.48
CA TYR A 136 -1.27 6.32 14.13
C TYR A 136 -2.42 6.10 13.14
N MET A 137 -2.32 6.65 11.94
CA MET A 137 -3.39 6.62 10.93
C MET A 137 -3.20 5.51 9.90
N ASN A 138 -1.95 5.21 9.54
CA ASN A 138 -1.64 4.37 8.39
C ASN A 138 -0.56 3.34 8.72
N THR A 139 -0.62 2.23 8.02
CA THR A 139 0.47 1.25 7.93
C THR A 139 0.87 1.12 6.47
N MET A 140 2.18 1.17 6.21
CA MET A 140 2.79 0.92 4.91
C MET A 140 3.78 -0.24 5.03
N ILE A 141 3.76 -1.14 4.07
CA ILE A 141 4.71 -2.24 3.98
C ILE A 141 5.34 -2.21 2.58
N LEU A 142 6.66 -2.25 2.55
CA LEU A 142 7.43 -2.45 1.31
C LEU A 142 8.06 -3.83 1.35
N ILE A 143 8.01 -4.53 0.22
CA ILE A 143 8.75 -5.77 -0.02
C ILE A 143 9.63 -5.52 -1.22
N ALA A 144 10.93 -5.70 -1.09
CA ALA A 144 11.89 -5.47 -2.17
C ALA A 144 12.79 -6.70 -2.35
N ASP A 145 12.97 -7.11 -3.60
CA ASP A 145 13.92 -8.14 -4.01
C ASP A 145 14.94 -7.60 -5.01
N GLN A 146 16.02 -8.33 -5.23
CA GLN A 146 17.08 -8.03 -6.20
C GLN A 146 17.10 -9.04 -7.33
N GLY A 147 15.98 -9.66 -7.64
CA GLY A 147 15.87 -10.75 -8.60
C GLY A 147 15.66 -10.32 -10.04
N VAL A 148 14.92 -11.15 -10.78
CA VAL A 148 14.73 -10.98 -12.24
C VAL A 148 13.82 -9.82 -12.62
N GLY A 149 13.00 -9.30 -11.68
CA GLY A 149 12.04 -8.24 -11.94
C GLY A 149 10.70 -8.78 -12.49
N ILE A 150 9.60 -8.35 -11.87
CA ILE A 150 8.26 -8.89 -12.15
C ILE A 150 7.84 -8.68 -13.60
N PHE A 151 8.01 -7.49 -14.17
CA PHE A 151 7.54 -7.21 -15.53
C PHE A 151 8.37 -7.94 -16.58
N ARG A 152 9.68 -8.13 -16.34
CA ARG A 152 10.55 -8.91 -17.21
C ARG A 152 10.13 -10.38 -17.19
N LYS A 153 9.91 -10.95 -16.00
CA LYS A 153 9.48 -12.35 -15.88
C LYS A 153 8.15 -12.61 -16.59
N ILE A 154 7.19 -11.69 -16.46
CA ILE A 154 5.89 -11.77 -17.15
C ILE A 154 6.09 -11.66 -18.67
N ARG A 155 6.84 -10.65 -19.14
CA ARG A 155 7.16 -10.45 -20.55
C ARG A 155 7.74 -11.72 -21.16
N ASP A 156 8.75 -12.28 -20.53
CA ASP A 156 9.49 -13.44 -21.07
C ASP A 156 8.64 -14.70 -21.05
N TYR A 157 7.84 -14.92 -20.01
CA TYR A 157 6.97 -16.09 -19.92
C TYR A 157 5.86 -16.09 -20.99
N TYR A 158 5.24 -14.93 -21.24
CA TYR A 158 4.16 -14.80 -22.21
C TYR A 158 4.65 -14.38 -23.61
N ASN A 159 5.96 -14.21 -23.80
CA ASN A 159 6.57 -13.71 -25.04
C ASN A 159 5.98 -12.37 -25.51
N PHE A 160 5.76 -11.45 -24.59
CA PHE A 160 5.29 -10.10 -24.94
C PHE A 160 6.41 -9.28 -25.59
N PRO A 161 6.07 -8.42 -26.57
CA PRO A 161 7.05 -7.57 -27.26
C PRO A 161 7.76 -6.58 -26.33
N THR A 162 7.03 -6.03 -25.35
CA THR A 162 7.55 -4.95 -24.49
C THR A 162 7.22 -5.18 -23.02
N LEU A 163 7.90 -4.45 -22.13
CA LEU A 163 7.54 -4.42 -20.69
C LEU A 163 6.20 -3.74 -20.45
N ASP A 164 5.81 -2.79 -21.30
CA ASP A 164 4.50 -2.11 -21.20
C ASP A 164 3.34 -3.08 -21.45
N ASP A 165 3.52 -4.05 -22.35
CA ASP A 165 2.55 -5.12 -22.56
C ASP A 165 2.40 -5.96 -21.30
N ALA A 166 3.50 -6.31 -20.63
CA ALA A 166 3.48 -7.06 -19.37
C ALA A 166 2.77 -6.27 -18.24
N VAL A 167 3.04 -4.97 -18.12
CA VAL A 167 2.34 -4.08 -17.18
C VAL A 167 0.83 -4.04 -17.52
N GLY A 168 0.49 -3.92 -18.80
CA GLY A 168 -0.90 -3.90 -19.29
C GLY A 168 -1.67 -5.17 -18.93
N GLU A 169 -1.02 -6.33 -18.99
CA GLU A 169 -1.65 -7.61 -18.64
C GLU A 169 -2.00 -7.71 -17.14
N LEU A 170 -1.19 -7.12 -16.25
CA LEU A 170 -1.51 -7.10 -14.81
C LEU A 170 -2.83 -6.38 -14.50
N PHE A 171 -3.22 -5.39 -15.31
CA PHE A 171 -4.52 -4.72 -15.15
C PHE A 171 -5.71 -5.64 -15.47
N LYS A 172 -5.52 -6.66 -16.30
CA LYS A 172 -6.58 -7.60 -16.69
C LYS A 172 -6.88 -8.64 -15.59
N GLY A 173 -5.93 -8.86 -14.67
CA GLY A 173 -6.02 -9.91 -13.64
C GLY A 173 -5.76 -11.31 -14.20
N LYS A 174 -5.76 -12.33 -13.34
CA LYS A 174 -5.52 -13.73 -13.70
C LYS A 174 -4.20 -13.98 -14.44
N LEU A 175 -3.14 -13.35 -13.98
CA LEU A 175 -1.83 -13.50 -14.57
C LEU A 175 -0.92 -14.28 -13.62
N THR A 176 -0.49 -15.47 -14.00
CA THR A 176 0.49 -16.25 -13.25
C THR A 176 1.49 -16.92 -14.17
N THR A 177 2.74 -16.93 -13.77
CA THR A 177 3.80 -17.71 -14.42
C THR A 177 3.94 -19.12 -13.84
N ASP A 178 3.13 -19.47 -12.84
CA ASP A 178 3.04 -20.80 -12.25
C ASP A 178 1.57 -21.16 -11.97
N THR A 179 0.92 -21.76 -12.96
CA THR A 179 -0.51 -22.18 -12.91
C THR A 179 -0.77 -23.35 -11.98
N GLN A 180 0.25 -24.06 -11.50
CA GLN A 180 0.08 -25.20 -10.59
C GLN A 180 0.01 -24.75 -9.14
N LYS A 181 0.69 -23.65 -8.79
CA LYS A 181 0.78 -23.16 -7.42
C LYS A 181 -0.08 -21.93 -7.15
N HIS A 182 -0.35 -21.09 -8.16
CA HIS A 182 -0.97 -19.78 -8.01
C HIS A 182 -2.16 -19.58 -8.94
N SER A 183 -3.24 -18.97 -8.42
CA SER A 183 -4.41 -18.58 -9.22
C SER A 183 -4.14 -17.43 -10.19
N GLY A 184 -3.05 -16.67 -9.96
CA GLY A 184 -2.71 -15.48 -10.73
C GLY A 184 -3.53 -14.25 -10.35
N GLU A 185 -4.28 -14.31 -9.27
CA GLU A 185 -5.21 -13.26 -8.81
C GLU A 185 -4.65 -12.41 -7.68
N GLY A 186 -3.55 -12.84 -7.04
CA GLY A 186 -2.99 -12.23 -5.84
C GLY A 186 -2.65 -10.74 -6.00
N ILE A 187 -1.93 -10.35 -7.05
CA ILE A 187 -1.58 -8.94 -7.33
C ILE A 187 -2.86 -8.14 -7.62
N PHE A 188 -3.79 -8.72 -8.38
CA PHE A 188 -5.03 -8.05 -8.75
C PHE A 188 -5.83 -7.69 -7.50
N PHE A 189 -6.16 -8.66 -6.64
CA PHE A 189 -6.96 -8.41 -5.45
C PHE A 189 -6.23 -7.55 -4.42
N THR A 190 -4.93 -7.79 -4.21
CA THR A 190 -4.10 -6.96 -3.31
C THR A 190 -4.14 -5.49 -3.75
N SER A 191 -3.98 -5.22 -5.06
CA SER A 191 -4.01 -3.86 -5.59
C SER A 191 -5.38 -3.17 -5.47
N ARG A 192 -6.46 -3.92 -5.28
CA ARG A 192 -7.83 -3.38 -5.14
C ARG A 192 -8.25 -3.18 -3.71
N VAL A 193 -7.79 -4.03 -2.80
CA VAL A 193 -8.20 -3.98 -1.40
C VAL A 193 -7.43 -2.93 -0.60
N LEU A 194 -6.19 -2.65 -0.95
CA LEU A 194 -5.37 -1.64 -0.31
C LEU A 194 -5.80 -0.21 -0.67
N ASP A 195 -5.37 0.78 0.08
CA ASP A 195 -5.60 2.19 -0.25
C ASP A 195 -4.58 2.67 -1.27
N THR A 196 -3.34 2.19 -1.17
CA THR A 196 -2.29 2.39 -2.18
C THR A 196 -1.58 1.06 -2.46
N PHE A 197 -1.40 0.76 -3.73
CA PHE A 197 -0.59 -0.35 -4.20
C PHE A 197 0.25 0.08 -5.39
N ALA A 198 1.54 -0.18 -5.36
CA ALA A 198 2.41 0.01 -6.51
C ALA A 198 3.48 -1.09 -6.60
N ALA A 199 3.75 -1.56 -7.81
CA ALA A 199 4.87 -2.42 -8.13
C ALA A 199 5.83 -1.66 -9.04
N PHE A 200 7.09 -1.59 -8.65
CA PHE A 200 8.18 -0.94 -9.39
C PHE A 200 9.17 -2.00 -9.83
N SER A 201 9.50 -2.04 -11.10
CA SER A 201 10.53 -2.94 -11.66
C SER A 201 10.99 -2.43 -13.02
N ASP A 202 12.27 -2.56 -13.34
CA ASP A 202 12.83 -2.22 -14.66
C ASP A 202 12.44 -0.81 -15.16
N GLY A 203 12.30 0.17 -14.28
CA GLY A 203 11.88 1.55 -14.61
C GLY A 203 10.40 1.69 -14.99
N LYS A 204 9.59 0.64 -14.79
CA LYS A 204 8.14 0.64 -14.99
C LYS A 204 7.40 0.60 -13.67
N ILE A 205 6.15 1.06 -13.70
CA ILE A 205 5.26 1.09 -12.52
C ILE A 205 3.91 0.48 -12.90
N PHE A 206 3.42 -0.43 -12.06
CA PHE A 206 2.04 -0.87 -12.06
C PHE A 206 1.34 -0.32 -10.82
N THR A 207 0.24 0.40 -11.00
CA THR A 207 -0.59 0.93 -9.91
C THR A 207 -1.98 1.27 -10.43
N HIS A 208 -2.99 1.24 -9.54
CA HIS A 208 -4.33 1.78 -9.81
C HIS A 208 -4.52 3.21 -9.28
N ASP A 209 -3.55 3.70 -8.52
CA ASP A 209 -3.60 5.02 -7.89
C ASP A 209 -3.14 6.10 -8.86
N LYS A 210 -3.50 7.35 -8.56
CA LYS A 210 -2.97 8.47 -9.31
C LYS A 210 -1.48 8.61 -9.04
N TYR A 211 -0.69 8.72 -10.09
CA TYR A 211 0.77 8.80 -10.02
C TYR A 211 1.28 9.84 -8.99
N ASN A 212 0.60 11.00 -8.88
CA ASN A 212 0.97 12.06 -7.94
C ASN A 212 0.72 11.69 -6.46
N GLU A 213 -0.16 10.73 -6.17
CA GLU A 213 -0.41 10.25 -4.80
C GLU A 213 0.73 9.34 -4.34
N ILE A 214 1.24 8.52 -5.25
CA ILE A 214 2.38 7.61 -4.98
C ILE A 214 3.68 8.40 -4.77
N LEU A 215 3.87 9.51 -5.47
CA LEU A 215 5.07 10.36 -5.35
C LEU A 215 5.19 11.04 -3.97
N GLN A 216 4.11 11.13 -3.19
CA GLN A 216 4.19 11.64 -1.81
C GLN A 216 4.94 10.69 -0.86
N ASP A 217 4.95 9.40 -1.17
CA ASP A 217 5.72 8.37 -0.46
C ASP A 217 7.01 7.99 -1.22
N ALA A 218 7.36 8.75 -2.28
CA ALA A 218 8.46 8.45 -3.18
C ALA A 218 9.83 8.47 -2.50
N ASP A 219 10.02 9.25 -1.45
CA ASP A 219 11.28 9.30 -0.70
C ASP A 219 11.69 7.91 -0.19
N GLU A 220 10.73 7.11 0.26
CA GLU A 220 10.97 5.75 0.72
C GLU A 220 11.30 4.80 -0.44
N VAL A 221 10.57 4.91 -1.55
CA VAL A 221 10.82 4.14 -2.77
C VAL A 221 12.14 4.58 -3.42
N GLU A 222 12.40 5.89 -3.48
CA GLU A 222 13.63 6.44 -4.05
C GLU A 222 14.86 6.00 -3.25
N SER A 223 14.76 5.91 -1.92
CA SER A 223 15.85 5.39 -1.08
C SER A 223 16.22 3.94 -1.41
N LEU A 224 15.22 3.14 -1.85
CA LEU A 224 15.42 1.75 -2.28
C LEU A 224 15.80 1.65 -3.76
N SER A 225 15.32 2.57 -4.61
CA SER A 225 15.58 2.58 -6.06
C SER A 225 16.90 3.25 -6.47
N LYS A 226 17.53 4.03 -5.59
CA LYS A 226 18.84 4.69 -5.85
C LYS A 226 20.02 3.72 -6.04
N GLN A 227 19.82 2.44 -5.83
CA GLN A 227 20.76 1.44 -6.33
C GLN A 227 20.56 1.29 -7.84
N LYS A 228 21.26 2.11 -8.60
CA LYS A 228 21.12 2.39 -10.05
C LYS A 228 21.22 1.19 -11.00
N ASP A 229 21.51 -0.01 -10.49
CA ASP A 229 21.59 -1.29 -11.24
C ASP A 229 20.68 -2.36 -10.63
N SER A 230 19.75 -2.01 -9.75
CA SER A 230 18.91 -3.00 -9.08
C SER A 230 17.88 -3.58 -10.05
N ARG A 231 18.24 -4.70 -10.64
CA ARG A 231 17.26 -5.67 -11.10
C ARG A 231 16.41 -6.03 -9.87
N GLY A 232 15.15 -6.37 -10.10
CA GLY A 232 14.27 -6.80 -9.01
C GLY A 232 12.96 -6.06 -8.99
N THR A 233 12.20 -6.28 -7.93
CA THR A 233 10.88 -5.69 -7.76
C THR A 233 10.79 -4.99 -6.40
N ILE A 234 10.12 -3.85 -6.37
CA ILE A 234 9.70 -3.19 -5.12
C ILE A 234 8.17 -3.14 -5.14
N ILE A 235 7.55 -3.76 -4.16
CA ILE A 235 6.11 -3.66 -3.90
C ILE A 235 5.88 -2.69 -2.76
N LEU A 236 5.06 -1.66 -3.00
CA LEU A 236 4.59 -0.73 -2.00
C LEU A 236 3.11 -1.00 -1.73
N MET A 237 2.77 -1.17 -0.47
CA MET A 237 1.43 -1.42 0.03
C MET A 237 1.10 -0.45 1.15
N SER A 238 -0.04 0.25 1.10
CA SER A 238 -0.49 1.13 2.18
C SER A 238 -1.98 0.94 2.45
N LEU A 239 -2.35 0.99 3.73
CA LEU A 239 -3.73 0.88 4.18
C LEU A 239 -3.93 1.71 5.45
N SER A 240 -5.05 2.43 5.51
CA SER A 240 -5.46 3.12 6.72
C SER A 240 -5.76 2.11 7.84
N ASN A 241 -5.22 2.38 9.03
CA ASN A 241 -5.47 1.60 10.25
C ASN A 241 -6.96 1.60 10.65
N TYR A 242 -7.76 2.47 10.03
CA TYR A 242 -9.20 2.64 10.26
C TYR A 242 -10.04 2.31 9.02
N SER A 243 -9.45 1.61 8.04
CA SER A 243 -10.16 1.21 6.82
C SER A 243 -11.45 0.47 7.14
N LYS A 244 -12.49 0.76 6.35
CA LYS A 244 -13.79 0.08 6.42
C LYS A 244 -13.94 -1.01 5.36
N LYS A 245 -12.94 -1.15 4.49
CA LYS A 245 -12.93 -2.18 3.45
C LYS A 245 -13.03 -3.57 4.08
N ILE A 246 -13.72 -4.48 3.40
CA ILE A 246 -13.84 -5.89 3.78
C ILE A 246 -13.31 -6.71 2.63
N LEU A 247 -12.33 -7.57 2.90
CA LEU A 247 -11.63 -8.36 1.88
C LEU A 247 -12.61 -9.16 1.01
N ARG A 248 -13.59 -9.84 1.64
CA ARG A 248 -14.60 -10.62 0.93
C ARG A 248 -15.44 -9.78 -0.04
N GLU A 249 -15.85 -8.57 0.36
CA GLU A 249 -16.63 -7.68 -0.52
C GLU A 249 -15.85 -7.30 -1.78
N VAL A 250 -14.52 -7.13 -1.65
CA VAL A 250 -13.66 -6.87 -2.81
C VAL A 250 -13.60 -8.08 -3.73
N PHE A 251 -13.47 -9.30 -3.19
CA PHE A 251 -13.53 -10.52 -4.00
C PHE A 251 -14.88 -10.64 -4.71
N ASP A 252 -15.98 -10.48 -3.98
CA ASP A 252 -17.34 -10.62 -4.51
C ASP A 252 -17.65 -9.61 -5.64
N MET A 253 -17.02 -8.41 -5.62
CA MET A 253 -17.17 -7.42 -6.70
C MET A 253 -16.61 -7.89 -8.05
N PHE A 254 -15.62 -8.78 -8.06
CA PHE A 254 -14.91 -9.23 -9.26
C PHE A 254 -15.14 -10.71 -9.58
N SER A 255 -15.92 -11.42 -8.78
CA SER A 255 -16.28 -12.82 -8.98
C SER A 255 -17.69 -12.97 -9.55
N ASP A 256 -17.98 -14.10 -10.19
CA ASP A 256 -19.33 -14.53 -10.56
C ASP A 256 -20.04 -15.26 -9.41
N VAL A 257 -21.28 -15.72 -9.67
CA VAL A 257 -22.08 -16.47 -8.68
C VAL A 257 -21.45 -17.79 -8.24
N ASP A 258 -20.56 -18.35 -9.05
CA ASP A 258 -19.85 -19.60 -8.79
C ASP A 258 -18.46 -19.36 -8.16
N GLY A 259 -18.12 -18.09 -7.87
CA GLY A 259 -16.84 -17.67 -7.28
C GLY A 259 -15.70 -17.56 -8.29
N GLY A 260 -15.98 -17.69 -9.59
CA GLY A 260 -14.99 -17.48 -10.65
C GLY A 260 -14.72 -16.00 -10.92
N PHE A 261 -13.43 -15.65 -11.12
CA PHE A 261 -13.03 -14.29 -11.50
C PHE A 261 -13.52 -13.96 -12.92
N THR A 262 -14.42 -12.98 -13.07
CA THR A 262 -15.07 -12.69 -14.35
C THR A 262 -15.04 -11.23 -14.77
N LYS A 263 -14.73 -10.31 -13.86
CA LYS A 263 -14.83 -8.87 -14.12
C LYS A 263 -13.50 -8.16 -13.92
N THR A 264 -13.08 -7.40 -14.92
CA THR A 264 -11.92 -6.50 -14.85
C THR A 264 -12.34 -5.11 -15.23
N HIS A 265 -12.04 -4.14 -14.37
CA HIS A 265 -12.13 -2.72 -14.67
C HIS A 265 -10.74 -2.19 -15.01
N VAL A 266 -10.46 -1.98 -16.28
CA VAL A 266 -9.20 -1.43 -16.74
C VAL A 266 -9.34 0.08 -16.87
N PRO A 267 -8.63 0.90 -16.07
CA PRO A 267 -8.64 2.35 -16.23
C PRO A 267 -7.82 2.72 -17.47
N ILE A 268 -8.51 2.92 -18.59
CA ILE A 268 -7.90 3.21 -19.91
C ILE A 268 -6.89 4.37 -19.84
N LYS A 269 -7.14 5.37 -19.01
CA LYS A 269 -6.23 6.52 -18.83
C LYS A 269 -4.87 6.14 -18.24
N ASN A 270 -4.77 5.04 -17.49
CA ASN A 270 -3.51 4.59 -16.90
C ASN A 270 -2.64 3.81 -17.89
N ILE A 271 -3.24 3.31 -18.98
CA ILE A 271 -2.55 2.56 -20.03
C ILE A 271 -2.12 3.46 -21.18
N PHE A 272 -2.87 4.52 -21.44
CA PHE A 272 -2.62 5.48 -22.52
C PHE A 272 -2.47 6.89 -21.95
N ASP A 273 -1.52 7.65 -22.46
CA ASP A 273 -1.34 9.07 -22.09
C ASP A 273 -2.58 9.92 -22.44
N THR A 274 -3.41 9.42 -23.34
CA THR A 274 -4.67 10.04 -23.77
C THR A 274 -5.82 9.04 -23.79
N TYR A 275 -7.06 9.52 -23.61
CA TYR A 275 -8.23 8.67 -23.80
C TYR A 275 -8.32 8.19 -25.25
N PRO A 276 -8.60 6.91 -25.49
CA PRO A 276 -8.80 6.41 -26.85
C PRO A 276 -10.04 7.07 -27.44
N VAL A 277 -9.90 7.64 -28.64
CA VAL A 277 -10.99 8.31 -29.37
C VAL A 277 -11.81 7.36 -30.23
N SER A 278 -11.41 6.08 -30.31
CA SER A 278 -12.12 5.07 -31.09
C SER A 278 -12.13 3.70 -30.43
N ARG A 279 -13.12 2.86 -30.81
CA ARG A 279 -13.20 1.46 -30.35
C ARG A 279 -11.99 0.63 -30.76
N SER A 280 -11.36 0.93 -31.89
CA SER A 280 -10.16 0.23 -32.36
C SER A 280 -8.93 0.55 -31.51
N GLN A 281 -8.81 1.78 -31.00
CA GLN A 281 -7.75 2.15 -30.06
C GLN A 281 -7.96 1.52 -28.68
N ALA A 282 -9.20 1.36 -28.23
CA ALA A 282 -9.52 0.72 -26.96
C ALA A 282 -9.36 -0.82 -26.98
N LYS A 283 -9.23 -1.44 -28.18
CA LYS A 283 -9.03 -2.88 -28.35
C LYS A 283 -7.56 -3.29 -28.47
N ARG A 284 -6.66 -2.35 -28.61
CA ARG A 284 -5.21 -2.58 -28.58
C ARG A 284 -4.71 -2.60 -27.16
#